data_e03801b2adefd38b2d277de918aba014
#
_entry.id   e03801b2adefd38b2d277de918aba014
#
_cell.length_a   1.000
_cell.length_b   1.000
_cell.length_c   1.000
_cell.angle_alpha   90.00
_cell.angle_beta   90.00
_cell.angle_gamma   90.00
#
_symmetry.space_group_name_H-M   'P 1'
#
loop_
_entity.id
_entity.type
_entity.pdbx_description
1 polymer ?
#
loop_
_entity_poly.entity_id
_entity_poly.type
_entity_poly.pdbx_seq_one_letter_code
_entity_poly.pdbx_strand_id
1 'polypeptide(L)'
;MDKFTTLEGVAAPMRIINVDTDMVIPKQYLKTIKRTGLGKGLFSEMRYKDDGSENPDFVLNKPAYRKSKILVAGDNFGCGSSREHAPWALMDFGIRCVISTSFGDIFYNNCFKNGVLPIRVSPEDLEKLFDDADRGANATLTIDLEKQEIRGPDGGVVHFEIDAHRKHCMLNGLDDIGLTKQKQRKIESYEQKAAAARPWA
;
A
#
# COMPACT_ATOMS: atom_id res chain seq x y z
N MET A 1 7.12 -7.80 8.32
CA MET A 1 6.69 -6.41 7.99
C MET A 1 6.39 -5.61 9.24
N ASP A 2 6.28 -4.26 9.14
CA ASP A 2 5.88 -3.44 10.29
C ASP A 2 4.39 -3.61 10.60
N LYS A 3 4.03 -3.50 11.89
CA LYS A 3 2.63 -3.50 12.31
C LYS A 3 1.90 -2.28 11.76
N PHE A 4 0.65 -2.49 11.38
CA PHE A 4 -0.26 -1.43 10.98
C PHE A 4 -1.44 -1.40 11.96
N THR A 5 -1.48 -0.41 12.82
CA THR A 5 -2.59 -0.21 13.79
C THR A 5 -3.37 1.06 13.43
N THR A 6 -2.73 2.20 13.61
CA THR A 6 -3.27 3.51 13.24
C THR A 6 -2.26 4.24 12.37
N LEU A 7 -2.74 4.86 11.31
CA LEU A 7 -1.96 5.71 10.41
C LEU A 7 -2.58 7.07 10.34
N GLU A 8 -1.83 8.09 10.70
CA GLU A 8 -2.23 9.48 10.53
C GLU A 8 -1.28 10.18 9.57
N GLY A 9 -1.83 10.91 8.62
CA GLY A 9 -1.03 11.67 7.66
C GLY A 9 -1.83 12.33 6.58
N VAL A 10 -1.15 13.17 5.82
CA VAL A 10 -1.75 13.85 4.67
C VAL A 10 -2.14 12.84 3.60
N ALA A 11 -3.33 12.98 3.06
CA ALA A 11 -3.87 12.20 1.96
C ALA A 11 -3.69 12.98 0.65
N ALA A 12 -3.08 12.34 -0.35
CA ALA A 12 -2.95 12.93 -1.69
C ALA A 12 -4.09 12.46 -2.60
N PRO A 13 -4.81 13.37 -3.26
CA PRO A 13 -5.86 13.02 -4.20
C PRO A 13 -5.29 12.67 -5.58
N MET A 14 -5.56 11.47 -6.07
CA MET A 14 -5.21 11.00 -7.42
C MET A 14 -6.47 10.50 -8.13
N ARG A 15 -7.21 11.40 -8.77
CA ARG A 15 -8.49 11.12 -9.43
C ARG A 15 -8.36 10.30 -10.73
N ILE A 16 -7.17 9.78 -11.04
CA ILE A 16 -6.90 8.99 -12.25
C ILE A 16 -7.46 7.58 -12.03
N ILE A 17 -8.28 7.11 -12.97
CA ILE A 17 -8.80 5.74 -13.01
C ILE A 17 -7.85 4.83 -13.80
N ASN A 18 -7.95 3.51 -13.58
CA ASN A 18 -7.14 2.50 -14.28
C ASN A 18 -5.63 2.75 -14.17
N VAL A 19 -5.17 3.23 -13.02
CA VAL A 19 -3.73 3.37 -12.76
C VAL A 19 -3.12 1.98 -12.73
N ASP A 20 -2.38 1.63 -13.78
CA ASP A 20 -1.73 0.33 -13.86
C ASP A 20 -0.38 0.29 -13.14
N THR A 21 0.16 -0.91 -12.98
CA THR A 21 1.43 -1.10 -12.27
C THR A 21 2.64 -0.55 -13.02
N ASP A 22 2.58 -0.32 -14.35
CA ASP A 22 3.61 0.37 -15.11
C ASP A 22 3.60 1.87 -14.82
N MET A 23 2.41 2.47 -14.68
CA MET A 23 2.28 3.85 -14.22
C MET A 23 2.81 4.03 -12.80
N VAL A 24 2.54 3.07 -11.89
CA VAL A 24 3.02 3.12 -10.50
C VAL A 24 4.55 3.02 -10.46
N ILE A 25 5.13 2.04 -11.16
CA ILE A 25 6.58 1.82 -11.22
C ILE A 25 7.00 1.33 -12.61
N PRO A 26 7.60 2.18 -13.45
CA PRO A 26 8.02 1.82 -14.80
C PRO A 26 9.07 0.72 -14.84
N LYS A 27 9.07 -0.05 -15.94
CA LYS A 27 9.88 -1.26 -16.14
C LYS A 27 11.40 -1.07 -15.89
N GLN A 28 11.94 0.12 -16.12
CA GLN A 28 13.36 0.42 -15.90
C GLN A 28 13.80 0.27 -14.44
N TYR A 29 12.86 0.36 -13.49
CA TYR A 29 13.12 0.20 -12.05
C TYR A 29 12.99 -1.25 -11.56
N LEU A 30 12.55 -2.19 -12.41
CA LEU A 30 12.29 -3.58 -12.02
C LEU A 30 13.54 -4.47 -11.95
N LYS A 31 14.71 -3.94 -12.29
CA LYS A 31 15.98 -4.72 -12.33
C LYS A 31 16.59 -4.99 -10.94
N THR A 32 16.01 -4.45 -9.90
CA THR A 32 16.52 -4.59 -8.53
C THR A 32 15.65 -5.52 -7.69
N ILE A 33 16.29 -6.28 -6.80
CA ILE A 33 15.64 -7.05 -5.74
C ILE A 33 15.59 -6.28 -4.41
N LYS A 34 16.18 -5.08 -4.37
CA LYS A 34 16.17 -4.24 -3.17
C LYS A 34 14.84 -3.51 -3.07
N ARG A 35 14.26 -3.51 -1.88
CA ARG A 35 12.98 -2.85 -1.59
C ARG A 35 13.12 -1.35 -1.31
N THR A 36 14.34 -0.81 -1.31
CA THR A 36 14.67 0.58 -1.03
C THR A 36 15.24 1.27 -2.26
N GLY A 37 15.05 2.59 -2.38
CA GLY A 37 15.48 3.40 -3.52
C GLY A 37 14.49 3.40 -4.69
N LEU A 38 13.31 2.79 -4.52
CA LEU A 38 12.26 2.74 -5.53
C LEU A 38 11.29 3.92 -5.47
N GLY A 39 11.23 4.64 -4.35
CA GLY A 39 10.35 5.81 -4.18
C GLY A 39 10.61 6.92 -5.20
N LYS A 40 11.85 7.07 -5.68
CA LYS A 40 12.17 7.96 -6.81
C LYS A 40 11.53 7.54 -8.13
N GLY A 41 11.29 6.24 -8.30
CA GLY A 41 10.63 5.66 -9.48
C GLY A 41 9.11 5.69 -9.39
N LEU A 42 8.54 5.96 -8.20
CA LEU A 42 7.09 6.00 -8.02
C LEU A 42 6.49 7.08 -8.94
N PHE A 43 5.59 6.66 -9.84
CA PHE A 43 4.95 7.51 -10.85
C PHE A 43 5.94 8.35 -11.67
N SER A 44 7.15 7.84 -11.93
CA SER A 44 8.23 8.68 -12.49
C SER A 44 7.89 9.29 -13.83
N GLU A 45 7.12 8.61 -14.70
CA GLU A 45 6.69 9.14 -16.00
C GLU A 45 5.64 10.27 -15.90
N MET A 46 4.99 10.40 -14.75
CA MET A 46 4.07 11.51 -14.47
C MET A 46 4.69 12.58 -13.58
N ARG A 47 5.62 12.16 -12.69
CA ARG A 47 6.28 13.07 -11.74
C ARG A 47 7.38 13.89 -12.36
N TYR A 48 8.00 13.39 -13.41
CA TYR A 48 9.12 14.07 -14.06
C TYR A 48 8.84 14.31 -15.53
N LYS A 49 9.37 15.40 -16.05
CA LYS A 49 9.38 15.73 -17.47
C LYS A 49 10.54 15.01 -18.17
N ASP A 50 10.56 15.06 -19.52
CA ASP A 50 11.60 14.41 -20.33
C ASP A 50 13.02 14.95 -20.03
N ASP A 51 13.13 16.21 -19.57
CA ASP A 51 14.37 16.83 -19.15
C ASP A 51 14.83 16.46 -17.72
N GLY A 52 14.06 15.61 -17.04
CA GLY A 52 14.29 15.16 -15.67
C GLY A 52 13.82 16.14 -14.59
N SER A 53 13.28 17.30 -14.96
CA SER A 53 12.71 18.24 -13.99
C SER A 53 11.39 17.73 -13.43
N GLU A 54 11.04 18.12 -12.20
CA GLU A 54 9.76 17.77 -11.62
C GLU A 54 8.60 18.42 -12.38
N ASN A 55 7.54 17.63 -12.62
CA ASN A 55 6.27 18.13 -13.11
C ASN A 55 5.49 18.77 -11.95
N PRO A 56 5.34 20.11 -11.89
CA PRO A 56 4.69 20.77 -10.76
C PRO A 56 3.18 20.48 -10.64
N ASP A 57 2.57 20.04 -11.74
CA ASP A 57 1.13 19.76 -11.78
C ASP A 57 0.79 18.38 -11.17
N PHE A 58 1.77 17.49 -11.11
CA PHE A 58 1.54 16.17 -10.53
C PHE A 58 1.38 16.26 -9.00
N VAL A 59 0.35 15.62 -8.48
CA VAL A 59 -0.09 15.80 -7.09
C VAL A 59 1.02 15.56 -6.07
N LEU A 60 1.82 14.49 -6.19
CA LEU A 60 2.88 14.17 -5.23
C LEU A 60 4.11 15.11 -5.32
N ASN A 61 4.19 15.97 -6.31
CA ASN A 61 5.23 16.99 -6.41
C ASN A 61 4.79 18.31 -5.76
N LYS A 62 3.50 18.50 -5.51
CA LYS A 62 2.99 19.70 -4.82
C LYS A 62 3.48 19.72 -3.37
N PRO A 63 3.89 20.86 -2.83
CA PRO A 63 4.46 20.96 -1.48
C PRO A 63 3.61 20.33 -0.39
N ALA A 64 2.29 20.45 -0.47
CA ALA A 64 1.34 19.88 0.49
C ALA A 64 1.37 18.35 0.54
N TYR A 65 1.68 17.69 -0.57
CA TYR A 65 1.55 16.23 -0.72
C TYR A 65 2.87 15.48 -0.84
N ARG A 66 4.02 16.15 -0.84
CA ARG A 66 5.34 15.51 -0.95
C ARG A 66 5.64 14.45 0.12
N LYS A 67 4.99 14.56 1.27
CA LYS A 67 5.14 13.65 2.42
C LYS A 67 3.85 12.91 2.74
N SER A 68 2.98 12.75 1.75
CA SER A 68 1.73 12.02 1.93
C SER A 68 2.01 10.58 2.36
N LYS A 69 1.22 10.12 3.33
CA LYS A 69 1.22 8.74 3.81
C LYS A 69 0.04 7.94 3.26
N ILE A 70 -0.96 8.63 2.73
CA ILE A 70 -2.22 8.08 2.24
C ILE A 70 -2.42 8.57 0.81
N LEU A 71 -2.85 7.68 -0.07
CA LEU A 71 -3.24 7.99 -1.45
C LEU A 71 -4.73 7.68 -1.60
N VAL A 72 -5.52 8.70 -1.95
CA VAL A 72 -6.92 8.53 -2.37
C VAL A 72 -6.89 8.45 -3.90
N ALA A 73 -7.24 7.31 -4.46
CA ALA A 73 -7.06 7.02 -5.88
C ALA A 73 -8.38 6.71 -6.58
N GLY A 74 -8.44 6.97 -7.88
CA GLY A 74 -9.57 6.60 -8.73
C GLY A 74 -9.75 5.08 -8.83
N ASP A 75 -10.83 4.68 -9.49
CA ASP A 75 -11.22 3.27 -9.65
C ASP A 75 -10.15 2.42 -10.35
N ASN A 76 -10.16 1.10 -10.03
CA ASN A 76 -9.30 0.08 -10.64
C ASN A 76 -7.79 0.37 -10.50
N PHE A 77 -7.36 0.76 -9.29
CA PHE A 77 -5.96 1.08 -9.01
C PHE A 77 -5.08 -0.16 -8.95
N GLY A 78 -3.89 -0.08 -9.54
CA GLY A 78 -2.92 -1.18 -9.57
C GLY A 78 -3.31 -2.32 -10.51
N CYS A 79 -4.11 -2.03 -11.56
CA CYS A 79 -4.44 -3.00 -12.59
C CYS A 79 -3.20 -3.38 -13.43
N GLY A 80 -3.35 -4.33 -14.37
CA GLY A 80 -2.27 -4.76 -15.27
C GLY A 80 -1.37 -5.85 -14.68
N SER A 81 -0.07 -5.72 -14.88
CA SER A 81 0.90 -6.77 -14.60
C SER A 81 1.12 -7.02 -13.10
N SER A 82 1.51 -8.28 -12.76
CA SER A 82 1.91 -8.65 -11.40
C SER A 82 3.28 -8.09 -11.04
N ARG A 83 3.34 -6.97 -10.34
CA ARG A 83 4.59 -6.34 -9.92
C ARG A 83 4.60 -6.05 -8.42
N GLU A 84 5.38 -6.81 -7.68
CA GLU A 84 5.58 -6.55 -6.25
C GLU A 84 6.36 -5.25 -5.99
N HIS A 85 7.09 -4.77 -6.99
CA HIS A 85 7.79 -3.48 -6.94
C HIS A 85 6.84 -2.28 -6.77
N ALA A 86 5.58 -2.38 -7.20
CA ALA A 86 4.61 -1.29 -7.06
C ALA A 86 4.30 -0.99 -5.58
N PRO A 87 3.92 -1.93 -4.71
CA PRO A 87 3.84 -1.70 -3.27
C PRO A 87 5.16 -1.25 -2.63
N TRP A 88 6.31 -1.78 -3.09
CA TRP A 88 7.62 -1.34 -2.58
C TRP A 88 7.90 0.13 -2.90
N ALA A 89 7.57 0.59 -4.10
CA ALA A 89 7.75 1.99 -4.49
C ALA A 89 6.85 2.92 -3.66
N LEU A 90 5.60 2.53 -3.39
CA LEU A 90 4.70 3.27 -2.51
C LEU A 90 5.27 3.39 -1.11
N MET A 91 5.71 2.28 -0.51
CA MET A 91 6.29 2.27 0.82
C MET A 91 7.58 3.08 0.94
N ASP A 92 8.48 2.94 -0.03
CA ASP A 92 9.76 3.66 -0.04
C ASP A 92 9.57 5.16 -0.24
N PHE A 93 8.47 5.57 -0.89
CA PHE A 93 8.05 6.97 -0.95
C PHE A 93 7.44 7.46 0.37
N GLY A 94 6.86 6.57 1.19
CA GLY A 94 6.21 6.85 2.46
C GLY A 94 4.70 6.60 2.49
N ILE A 95 4.11 6.14 1.38
CA ILE A 95 2.68 5.82 1.30
C ILE A 95 2.44 4.43 1.90
N ARG A 96 1.64 4.37 2.96
CA ARG A 96 1.28 3.16 3.70
C ARG A 96 -0.17 2.74 3.52
N CYS A 97 -1.01 3.60 2.93
CA CYS A 97 -2.42 3.31 2.66
C CYS A 97 -2.82 3.85 1.29
N VAL A 98 -3.59 3.05 0.55
CA VAL A 98 -4.23 3.45 -0.72
C VAL A 98 -5.72 3.19 -0.59
N ILE A 99 -6.55 4.20 -0.88
CA ILE A 99 -8.00 4.13 -0.80
C ILE A 99 -8.55 4.26 -2.23
N SER A 100 -9.43 3.36 -2.63
CA SER A 100 -10.06 3.35 -3.96
C SER A 100 -11.39 2.58 -3.91
N THR A 101 -12.20 2.69 -4.95
CA THR A 101 -13.39 1.85 -5.11
C THR A 101 -13.05 0.42 -5.49
N SER A 102 -12.00 0.21 -6.29
CA SER A 102 -11.51 -1.13 -6.66
C SER A 102 -10.00 -1.15 -6.93
N PHE A 103 -9.44 -2.35 -6.97
CA PHE A 103 -8.01 -2.60 -7.18
C PHE A 103 -7.81 -3.79 -8.11
N GLY A 104 -6.71 -3.80 -8.84
CA GLY A 104 -6.21 -5.03 -9.47
C GLY A 104 -5.92 -6.10 -8.42
N ASP A 105 -6.41 -7.33 -8.63
CA ASP A 105 -6.38 -8.40 -7.60
C ASP A 105 -4.96 -8.73 -7.12
N ILE A 106 -4.00 -8.79 -8.04
CA ILE A 106 -2.61 -9.11 -7.70
C ILE A 106 -1.99 -7.98 -6.89
N PHE A 107 -2.20 -6.72 -7.30
CA PHE A 107 -1.73 -5.56 -6.57
C PHE A 107 -2.31 -5.51 -5.16
N TYR A 108 -3.62 -5.74 -5.03
CA TYR A 108 -4.33 -5.78 -3.75
C TYR A 108 -3.70 -6.81 -2.78
N ASN A 109 -3.42 -8.02 -3.28
CA ASN A 109 -2.78 -9.07 -2.49
C ASN A 109 -1.33 -8.71 -2.12
N ASN A 110 -0.57 -8.16 -3.05
CA ASN A 110 0.83 -7.76 -2.82
C ASN A 110 0.94 -6.62 -1.80
N CYS A 111 -0.03 -5.71 -1.74
CA CYS A 111 -0.08 -4.66 -0.73
C CYS A 111 -0.05 -5.23 0.69
N PHE A 112 -0.92 -6.19 1.01
CA PHE A 112 -0.96 -6.81 2.34
C PHE A 112 0.34 -7.52 2.71
N LYS A 113 0.97 -8.20 1.75
CA LYS A 113 2.25 -8.90 1.97
C LYS A 113 3.40 -7.96 2.29
N ASN A 114 3.30 -6.72 1.84
CA ASN A 114 4.34 -5.71 1.98
C ASN A 114 4.02 -4.60 3.01
N GLY A 115 2.86 -4.65 3.67
CA GLY A 115 2.52 -3.70 4.73
C GLY A 115 1.93 -2.38 4.23
N VAL A 116 1.44 -2.33 3.00
CA VAL A 116 0.54 -1.29 2.49
C VAL A 116 -0.89 -1.74 2.72
N LEU A 117 -1.75 -0.87 3.26
CA LEU A 117 -3.16 -1.15 3.47
C LEU A 117 -3.99 -0.64 2.28
N PRO A 118 -4.51 -1.51 1.40
CA PRO A 118 -5.46 -1.13 0.38
C PRO A 118 -6.88 -1.16 0.96
N ILE A 119 -7.60 -0.04 0.91
CA ILE A 119 -8.96 0.09 1.44
C ILE A 119 -9.93 0.27 0.28
N ARG A 120 -10.98 -0.56 0.24
CA ARG A 120 -12.11 -0.40 -0.68
C ARG A 120 -13.22 0.37 0.02
N VAL A 121 -13.74 1.39 -0.67
CA VAL A 121 -14.87 2.20 -0.19
C VAL A 121 -15.93 2.31 -1.30
N SER A 122 -17.12 2.75 -0.95
CA SER A 122 -18.16 3.07 -1.93
C SER A 122 -17.74 4.28 -2.78
N PRO A 123 -18.27 4.44 -4.01
CA PRO A 123 -18.03 5.63 -4.82
C PRO A 123 -18.40 6.93 -4.09
N GLU A 124 -19.51 6.93 -3.32
CA GLU A 124 -19.96 8.08 -2.56
C GLU A 124 -18.97 8.47 -1.45
N ASP A 125 -18.44 7.48 -0.74
CA ASP A 125 -17.44 7.72 0.30
C ASP A 125 -16.09 8.11 -0.29
N LEU A 126 -15.72 7.57 -1.48
CA LEU A 126 -14.53 7.99 -2.18
C LEU A 126 -14.55 9.47 -2.54
N GLU A 127 -15.69 10.01 -3.01
CA GLU A 127 -15.83 11.45 -3.32
C GLU A 127 -15.68 12.31 -2.04
N LYS A 128 -16.28 11.92 -0.91
CA LYS A 128 -16.07 12.60 0.37
C LYS A 128 -14.58 12.64 0.77
N LEU A 129 -13.88 11.51 0.59
CA LEU A 129 -12.45 11.42 0.90
C LEU A 129 -11.58 12.21 -0.09
N PHE A 130 -12.01 12.35 -1.34
CA PHE A 130 -11.37 13.26 -2.28
C PHE A 130 -11.54 14.72 -1.87
N ASP A 131 -12.74 15.13 -1.43
CA ASP A 131 -12.99 16.48 -0.93
C ASP A 131 -12.12 16.80 0.29
N ASP A 132 -11.95 15.83 1.19
CA ASP A 132 -11.03 15.95 2.31
C ASP A 132 -9.56 16.03 1.86
N ALA A 133 -9.16 15.20 0.88
CA ALA A 133 -7.80 15.18 0.35
C ALA A 133 -7.46 16.46 -0.44
N ASP A 134 -8.41 17.12 -1.07
CA ASP A 134 -8.20 18.37 -1.82
C ASP A 134 -7.88 19.58 -0.91
N ARG A 135 -7.95 19.43 0.42
CA ARG A 135 -7.63 20.49 1.42
C ARG A 135 -6.12 20.78 1.54
N GLY A 136 -5.28 20.12 0.76
CA GLY A 136 -3.83 20.37 0.73
C GLY A 136 -3.13 19.96 2.03
N ALA A 137 -2.44 20.88 2.68
CA ALA A 137 -1.72 20.61 3.93
C ALA A 137 -2.64 20.22 5.09
N ASN A 138 -3.94 20.55 5.01
CA ASN A 138 -4.95 20.22 6.02
C ASN A 138 -5.68 18.89 5.71
N ALA A 139 -5.30 18.19 4.66
CA ALA A 139 -5.88 16.92 4.21
C ALA A 139 -5.44 15.73 5.09
N THR A 140 -5.40 15.90 6.39
CA THR A 140 -4.99 14.82 7.30
C THR A 140 -6.13 13.85 7.52
N LEU A 141 -5.90 12.58 7.14
CA LEU A 141 -6.78 11.48 7.47
C LEU A 141 -6.17 10.61 8.56
N THR A 142 -7.02 10.01 9.38
CA THR A 142 -6.62 9.00 10.37
C THR A 142 -7.28 7.66 9.99
N ILE A 143 -6.46 6.66 9.72
CA ILE A 143 -6.89 5.29 9.42
C ILE A 143 -6.72 4.45 10.68
N ASP A 144 -7.80 3.94 11.25
CA ASP A 144 -7.79 3.01 12.38
C ASP A 144 -8.16 1.61 11.87
N LEU A 145 -7.16 0.73 11.77
CA LEU A 145 -7.39 -0.62 11.25
C LEU A 145 -8.16 -1.50 12.25
N GLU A 146 -8.00 -1.27 13.55
CA GLU A 146 -8.70 -2.06 14.57
C GLU A 146 -10.19 -1.79 14.53
N LYS A 147 -10.58 -0.51 14.42
CA LYS A 147 -11.97 -0.06 14.31
C LYS A 147 -12.53 -0.16 12.89
N GLN A 148 -11.64 -0.28 11.88
CA GLN A 148 -11.98 -0.23 10.46
C GLN A 148 -12.65 1.11 10.09
N GLU A 149 -12.05 2.21 10.53
CA GLU A 149 -12.53 3.57 10.34
C GLU A 149 -11.49 4.44 9.63
N ILE A 150 -11.96 5.30 8.74
CA ILE A 150 -11.24 6.43 8.18
C ILE A 150 -11.88 7.69 8.74
N ARG A 151 -11.11 8.54 9.41
CA ARG A 151 -11.58 9.81 9.94
C ARG A 151 -11.02 10.95 9.12
N GLY A 152 -11.91 11.80 8.64
CA GLY A 152 -11.59 13.03 7.96
C GLY A 152 -11.14 14.15 8.91
N PRO A 153 -10.60 15.25 8.37
CA PRO A 153 -10.13 16.39 9.17
C PRO A 153 -11.24 17.09 9.97
N ASP A 154 -12.49 17.02 9.52
CA ASP A 154 -13.65 17.61 10.19
C ASP A 154 -14.38 16.60 11.09
N GLY A 155 -13.79 15.42 11.34
CA GLY A 155 -14.38 14.39 12.20
C GLY A 155 -15.41 13.49 11.51
N GLY A 156 -15.63 13.62 10.20
CA GLY A 156 -16.40 12.66 9.41
C GLY A 156 -15.75 11.27 9.46
N VAL A 157 -16.59 10.21 9.51
CA VAL A 157 -16.13 8.83 9.61
C VAL A 157 -16.66 8.03 8.43
N VAL A 158 -15.76 7.32 7.76
CA VAL A 158 -16.07 6.31 6.73
C VAL A 158 -15.64 4.96 7.26
N HIS A 159 -16.52 3.97 7.22
CA HIS A 159 -16.22 2.60 7.62
C HIS A 159 -15.78 1.78 6.40
N PHE A 160 -14.88 0.83 6.62
CA PHE A 160 -14.44 -0.09 5.58
C PHE A 160 -14.39 -1.53 6.09
N GLU A 161 -14.49 -2.46 5.16
CA GLU A 161 -14.39 -3.89 5.45
C GLU A 161 -13.02 -4.44 5.04
N ILE A 162 -12.53 -5.37 5.81
CA ILE A 162 -11.30 -6.11 5.54
C ILE A 162 -11.46 -7.56 6.02
N ASP A 163 -10.92 -8.50 5.25
CA ASP A 163 -10.84 -9.90 5.65
C ASP A 163 -10.15 -10.07 7.02
N ALA A 164 -10.74 -10.88 7.89
CA ALA A 164 -10.27 -11.05 9.27
C ALA A 164 -8.83 -11.58 9.37
N HIS A 165 -8.42 -12.47 8.46
CA HIS A 165 -7.06 -12.99 8.43
C HIS A 165 -6.05 -11.91 8.00
N ARG A 166 -6.38 -11.11 6.96
CA ARG A 166 -5.56 -9.98 6.52
C ARG A 166 -5.42 -8.92 7.60
N LYS A 167 -6.52 -8.58 8.27
CA LYS A 167 -6.52 -7.67 9.43
C LYS A 167 -5.58 -8.17 10.53
N HIS A 168 -5.70 -9.46 10.90
CA HIS A 168 -4.82 -10.07 11.89
C HIS A 168 -3.33 -9.98 11.49
N CYS A 169 -3.00 -10.30 10.23
CA CYS A 169 -1.63 -10.21 9.73
C CYS A 169 -1.08 -8.79 9.79
N MET A 170 -1.85 -7.79 9.33
CA MET A 170 -1.45 -6.39 9.35
C MET A 170 -1.23 -5.86 10.77
N LEU A 171 -2.19 -6.11 11.69
CA LEU A 171 -2.10 -5.67 13.08
C LEU A 171 -0.88 -6.26 13.82
N ASN A 172 -0.48 -7.48 13.46
CA ASN A 172 0.64 -8.19 14.09
C ASN A 172 1.96 -8.10 13.31
N GLY A 173 1.97 -7.48 12.12
CA GLY A 173 3.16 -7.36 11.28
C GLY A 173 3.62 -8.70 10.69
N LEU A 174 2.67 -9.61 10.41
CA LEU A 174 2.94 -10.96 9.93
C LEU A 174 2.90 -10.99 8.40
N ASP A 175 4.01 -11.31 7.78
CA ASP A 175 4.11 -11.75 6.40
C ASP A 175 4.09 -13.29 6.30
N ASP A 176 4.20 -13.84 5.08
CA ASP A 176 4.18 -15.29 4.84
C ASP A 176 5.27 -16.01 5.65
N ILE A 177 6.45 -15.39 5.80
CA ILE A 177 7.57 -15.93 6.61
C ILE A 177 7.22 -15.85 8.10
N GLY A 178 6.67 -14.74 8.56
CA GLY A 178 6.23 -14.55 9.94
C GLY A 178 5.18 -15.57 10.36
N LEU A 179 4.21 -15.85 9.49
CA LEU A 179 3.19 -16.89 9.70
C LEU A 179 3.80 -18.30 9.79
N THR A 180 4.79 -18.58 8.93
CA THR A 180 5.51 -19.87 8.96
C THR A 180 6.31 -20.01 10.26
N LYS A 181 7.00 -18.96 10.70
CA LYS A 181 7.78 -18.96 11.95
C LYS A 181 6.91 -19.22 13.20
N GLN A 182 5.64 -18.82 13.19
CA GLN A 182 4.72 -19.16 14.29
C GLN A 182 4.53 -20.67 14.46
N LYS A 183 4.81 -21.47 13.41
CA LYS A 183 4.71 -22.94 13.43
C LYS A 183 6.06 -23.63 13.68
N GLN A 184 7.11 -22.90 14.05
CA GLN A 184 8.49 -23.37 14.15
C GLN A 184 8.62 -24.66 14.95
N ARG A 185 7.98 -24.76 16.13
CA ARG A 185 8.03 -25.98 16.96
C ARG A 185 7.48 -27.24 16.24
N LYS A 186 6.45 -27.06 15.40
CA LYS A 186 5.88 -28.17 14.61
C LYS A 186 6.83 -28.56 13.48
N ILE A 187 7.49 -27.60 12.87
CA ILE A 187 8.48 -27.80 11.81
C ILE A 187 9.67 -28.56 12.38
N GLU A 188 10.27 -28.10 13.47
CA GLU A 188 11.39 -28.75 14.17
C GLU A 188 11.06 -30.19 14.59
N SER A 189 9.86 -30.42 15.14
CA SER A 189 9.41 -31.77 15.50
C SER A 189 9.28 -32.68 14.28
N TYR A 190 8.82 -32.15 13.15
CA TYR A 190 8.73 -32.90 11.90
C TYR A 190 10.14 -33.23 11.34
N GLU A 191 11.04 -32.25 11.31
CA GLU A 191 12.40 -32.41 10.83
C GLU A 191 13.18 -33.45 11.64
N GLN A 192 13.05 -33.44 12.98
CA GLN A 192 13.67 -34.44 13.85
C GLN A 192 13.13 -35.86 13.54
N LYS A 193 11.82 -36.01 13.36
CA LYS A 193 11.23 -37.31 13.00
C LYS A 193 11.66 -37.75 11.59
N ALA A 194 11.71 -36.84 10.65
CA ALA A 194 12.12 -37.13 9.29
C ALA A 194 13.60 -37.55 9.22
N ALA A 195 14.49 -36.85 9.93
CA ALA A 195 15.91 -37.19 10.03
C ALA A 195 16.14 -38.57 10.69
N ALA A 196 15.37 -38.90 11.72
CA ALA A 196 15.45 -40.21 12.35
C ALA A 196 14.95 -41.35 11.44
N ALA A 197 13.87 -41.10 10.67
CA ALA A 197 13.26 -42.10 9.78
C ALA A 197 14.01 -42.24 8.44
N ARG A 198 14.72 -41.19 8.00
CA ARG A 198 15.46 -41.15 6.73
C ARG A 198 16.81 -40.43 6.89
N PRO A 199 17.79 -41.10 7.60
CA PRO A 199 19.07 -40.47 7.89
C PRO A 199 19.95 -40.23 6.66
N TRP A 200 19.51 -40.72 5.49
CA TRP A 200 20.19 -40.56 4.20
C TRP A 200 19.60 -39.45 3.31
N ALA A 201 18.58 -38.74 3.74
CA ALA A 201 17.87 -37.70 2.95
C ALA A 201 18.36 -36.29 3.26
#